data_9af091fe3604365826aa5079912d4aa6
#
_entry.id   9af091fe3604365826aa5079912d4aa6
#
_cell.length_a   1.000
_cell.length_b   1.000
_cell.length_c   1.000
_cell.angle_alpha   90.00
_cell.angle_beta   90.00
_cell.angle_gamma   90.00
#
_symmetry.space_group_name_H-M   'P 1'
#
loop_
_entity.id
_entity.type
_entity.pdbx_description
1 polymer ?
#
loop_
_entity_poly.entity_id
_entity_poly.type
_entity_poly.pdbx_seq_one_letter_code
_entity_poly.pdbx_strand_id
1 'polypeptide(L)'
;MLFDTHAHYDDEAFDLDRDAVITDFGGLIVNPGCSVESSALAVEMAARHENLYAAVGIHPENCGDFVPAHIDALRELAKHEKVVAIGEIGLDYYWAENPPKEFQQEVFRAQLRLALELDLPVIIHDREAHGDTLAIVKEFPNLRGVFHCYSGSV
;
A
#
# COMPACT_ATOMS: atom_id res chain seq x y z
N MET A 1 2.43 -5.39 22.78
CA MET A 1 3.16 -4.76 21.67
C MET A 1 2.13 -4.19 20.72
N LEU A 2 2.23 -2.91 20.37
CA LEU A 2 1.38 -2.30 19.37
C LEU A 2 1.89 -2.67 17.97
N PHE A 3 0.97 -2.76 17.00
CA PHE A 3 1.32 -2.95 15.60
C PHE A 3 0.39 -2.07 14.75
N ASP A 4 0.95 -1.00 14.19
CA ASP A 4 0.24 -0.12 13.27
C ASP A 4 0.50 -0.59 11.84
N THR A 5 -0.54 -1.09 11.20
CA THR A 5 -0.43 -1.63 9.83
C THR A 5 -0.47 -0.56 8.75
N HIS A 6 -0.71 0.71 9.11
CA HIS A 6 -0.87 1.77 8.13
C HIS A 6 -0.67 3.16 8.73
N ALA A 7 0.50 3.72 8.60
CA ALA A 7 0.83 5.06 9.05
C ALA A 7 1.72 5.78 8.03
N HIS A 8 1.33 6.98 7.62
CA HIS A 8 2.05 7.81 6.66
C HIS A 8 3.01 8.78 7.37
N TYR A 9 4.11 8.26 7.89
CA TYR A 9 5.17 9.11 8.44
C TYR A 9 6.01 9.82 7.39
N ASP A 10 5.80 9.51 6.10
CA ASP A 10 6.36 10.24 4.96
C ASP A 10 5.67 11.60 4.71
N ASP A 11 4.52 11.88 5.34
CA ASP A 11 3.83 13.17 5.24
C ASP A 11 4.68 14.32 5.80
N GLU A 12 4.60 15.49 5.15
CA GLU A 12 5.33 16.71 5.52
C GLU A 12 5.02 17.22 6.94
N ALA A 13 3.86 16.86 7.48
CA ALA A 13 3.48 17.18 8.85
C ALA A 13 4.46 16.63 9.89
N PHE A 14 5.22 15.58 9.54
CA PHE A 14 6.24 14.96 10.40
C PHE A 14 7.68 15.45 10.13
N ASP A 15 7.92 16.39 9.23
CA ASP A 15 9.28 16.77 8.83
C ASP A 15 10.18 17.23 9.99
N LEU A 16 9.59 17.81 11.04
CA LEU A 16 10.34 18.33 12.18
C LEU A 16 10.70 17.27 13.24
N ASP A 17 9.90 16.19 13.35
CA ASP A 17 10.01 15.24 14.47
C ASP A 17 9.84 13.76 14.05
N ARG A 18 9.75 13.48 12.76
CA ARG A 18 9.52 12.15 12.18
C ARG A 18 10.33 11.04 12.84
N ASP A 19 11.64 11.23 12.93
CA ASP A 19 12.54 10.20 13.50
C ASP A 19 12.27 9.96 14.98
N ALA A 20 11.94 11.02 15.73
CA ALA A 20 11.59 10.90 17.14
C ALA A 20 10.26 10.19 17.33
N VAL A 21 9.23 10.56 16.57
CA VAL A 21 7.89 9.93 16.65
C VAL A 21 7.96 8.44 16.29
N ILE A 22 8.67 8.07 15.23
CA ILE A 22 8.87 6.67 14.84
C ILE A 22 9.59 5.90 15.95
N THR A 23 10.69 6.46 16.48
CA THR A 23 11.49 5.80 17.51
C THR A 23 10.71 5.60 18.81
N ASP A 24 9.92 6.59 19.22
CA ASP A 24 9.18 6.60 20.47
C ASP A 24 7.87 5.79 20.43
N PHE A 25 7.44 5.33 19.26
CA PHE A 25 6.15 4.63 19.08
C PHE A 25 6.02 3.36 19.95
N GLY A 26 7.08 2.72 20.35
CA GLY A 26 7.03 1.55 21.24
C GLY A 26 6.35 0.30 20.67
N GLY A 27 6.22 0.20 19.34
CA GLY A 27 5.59 -0.88 18.61
C GLY A 27 6.19 -1.02 17.21
N LEU A 28 5.56 -1.83 16.36
CA LEU A 28 5.93 -1.98 14.95
C LEU A 28 5.00 -1.15 14.07
N ILE A 29 5.54 -0.58 13.00
CA ILE A 29 4.82 0.31 12.08
C ILE A 29 5.04 -0.16 10.65
N VAL A 30 4.00 -0.10 9.82
CA VAL A 30 4.13 -0.20 8.36
C VAL A 30 3.77 1.14 7.74
N ASN A 31 4.71 1.74 6.99
CA ASN A 31 4.47 2.93 6.16
C ASN A 31 4.24 2.48 4.72
N PRO A 32 3.02 2.61 4.17
CA PRO A 32 2.74 2.24 2.80
C PRO A 32 3.13 3.36 1.84
N GLY A 33 3.65 2.97 0.66
CA GLY A 33 3.78 3.86 -0.47
C GLY A 33 2.46 3.99 -1.25
N CYS A 34 2.30 5.11 -1.96
CA CYS A 34 1.15 5.40 -2.81
C CYS A 34 1.52 5.52 -4.31
N SER A 35 2.79 5.52 -4.63
CA SER A 35 3.39 5.49 -5.98
C SER A 35 4.73 4.75 -5.94
N VAL A 36 5.37 4.55 -7.09
CA VAL A 36 6.72 3.96 -7.11
C VAL A 36 7.72 4.82 -6.34
N GLU A 37 7.64 6.15 -6.48
CA GLU A 37 8.52 7.11 -5.81
C GLU A 37 8.30 7.11 -4.30
N SER A 38 7.04 7.21 -3.84
CA SER A 38 6.75 7.18 -2.40
C SER A 38 7.03 5.81 -1.78
N SER A 39 6.87 4.73 -2.55
CA SER A 39 7.29 3.38 -2.13
C SER A 39 8.80 3.30 -1.90
N ALA A 40 9.61 3.91 -2.79
CA ALA A 40 11.05 3.96 -2.60
C ALA A 40 11.44 4.76 -1.35
N LEU A 41 10.79 5.91 -1.11
CA LEU A 41 10.98 6.71 0.12
C LEU A 41 10.58 5.93 1.38
N ALA A 42 9.47 5.20 1.35
CA ALA A 42 9.04 4.36 2.46
C ALA A 42 10.09 3.27 2.79
N VAL A 43 10.69 2.65 1.77
CA VAL A 43 11.75 1.66 1.94
C VAL A 43 13.01 2.31 2.54
N GLU A 44 13.44 3.46 2.02
CA GLU A 44 14.60 4.21 2.56
C GLU A 44 14.39 4.61 4.03
N MET A 45 13.19 5.04 4.37
CA MET A 45 12.84 5.41 5.74
C MET A 45 12.83 4.18 6.65
N ALA A 46 12.22 3.06 6.21
CA ALA A 46 12.20 1.81 6.95
C ALA A 46 13.61 1.25 7.20
N ALA A 47 14.55 1.43 6.27
CA ALA A 47 15.94 0.99 6.44
C ALA A 47 16.69 1.71 7.56
N ARG A 48 16.22 2.90 7.99
CA ARG A 48 16.85 3.70 9.07
C ARG A 48 16.30 3.42 10.45
N HIS A 49 15.15 2.72 10.56
CA HIS A 49 14.47 2.48 11.83
C HIS A 49 14.21 0.99 12.06
N GLU A 50 14.53 0.48 13.25
CA GLU A 50 14.33 -0.94 13.56
C GLU A 50 12.87 -1.35 13.58
N ASN A 51 11.98 -0.48 14.06
CA ASN A 51 10.56 -0.72 14.26
C ASN A 51 9.68 -0.30 13.07
N LEU A 52 10.26 0.26 12.01
CA LEU A 52 9.54 0.66 10.80
C LEU A 52 9.75 -0.36 9.68
N TYR A 53 8.66 -0.67 9.00
CA TYR A 53 8.60 -1.49 7.80
C TYR A 53 7.90 -0.71 6.69
N ALA A 54 8.03 -1.17 5.45
CA ALA A 54 7.39 -0.56 4.30
C ALA A 54 6.40 -1.52 3.65
N ALA A 55 5.33 -0.97 3.07
CA ALA A 55 4.61 -1.60 2.00
C ALA A 55 4.84 -0.81 0.71
N VAL A 56 4.88 -1.51 -0.43
CA VAL A 56 5.13 -0.88 -1.73
C VAL A 56 3.95 -1.10 -2.65
N GLY A 57 3.45 -0.02 -3.27
CA GLY A 57 2.26 -0.09 -4.09
C GLY A 57 1.91 1.23 -4.77
N ILE A 58 0.86 1.19 -5.58
CA ILE A 58 0.30 2.34 -6.28
C ILE A 58 -1.16 2.47 -5.86
N HIS A 59 -1.45 3.55 -5.14
CA HIS A 59 -2.78 3.90 -4.67
C HIS A 59 -3.73 4.22 -5.85
N PRO A 60 -5.02 3.92 -5.77
CA PRO A 60 -5.95 4.19 -6.86
C PRO A 60 -5.98 5.66 -7.32
N GLU A 61 -5.78 6.62 -6.44
CA GLU A 61 -5.68 8.04 -6.79
C GLU A 61 -4.45 8.36 -7.65
N ASN A 62 -3.37 7.60 -7.52
CA ASN A 62 -2.09 7.82 -8.17
C ASN A 62 -1.84 6.89 -9.35
N CYS A 63 -2.83 6.09 -9.77
CA CYS A 63 -2.61 5.10 -10.82
C CYS A 63 -2.77 5.63 -12.25
N GLY A 64 -3.05 6.93 -12.44
CA GLY A 64 -3.41 7.50 -13.74
C GLY A 64 -2.34 7.37 -14.84
N ASP A 65 -1.09 7.32 -14.47
CA ASP A 65 0.06 7.15 -15.38
C ASP A 65 0.66 5.73 -15.33
N PHE A 66 -0.08 4.77 -14.77
CA PHE A 66 0.40 3.40 -14.62
C PHE A 66 0.81 2.79 -15.97
N VAL A 67 1.99 2.17 -15.96
CA VAL A 67 2.52 1.34 -17.05
C VAL A 67 3.07 0.03 -16.46
N PRO A 68 3.16 -1.06 -17.27
CA PRO A 68 3.66 -2.36 -16.77
C PRO A 68 5.04 -2.30 -16.09
N ALA A 69 5.91 -1.37 -16.51
CA ALA A 69 7.22 -1.18 -15.89
C ALA A 69 7.14 -0.77 -14.41
N HIS A 70 6.03 -0.18 -13.95
CA HIS A 70 5.83 0.13 -12.53
C HIS A 70 5.72 -1.15 -11.69
N ILE A 71 5.15 -2.23 -12.21
CA ILE A 71 5.14 -3.54 -11.53
C ILE A 71 6.56 -4.08 -11.36
N ASP A 72 7.42 -3.91 -12.37
CA ASP A 72 8.83 -4.32 -12.26
C ASP A 72 9.58 -3.49 -11.22
N ALA A 73 9.31 -2.19 -11.16
CA ALA A 73 9.90 -1.31 -10.14
C ALA A 73 9.45 -1.71 -8.72
N LEU A 74 8.15 -1.97 -8.50
CA LEU A 74 7.64 -2.45 -7.21
C LEU A 74 8.24 -3.81 -6.84
N ARG A 75 8.40 -4.71 -7.81
CA ARG A 75 9.05 -6.01 -7.60
C ARG A 75 10.50 -5.87 -7.12
N GLU A 76 11.26 -4.92 -7.68
CA GLU A 76 12.62 -4.63 -7.23
C GLU A 76 12.65 -4.07 -5.80
N LEU A 77 11.79 -3.10 -5.50
CA LEU A 77 11.67 -2.55 -4.14
C LEU A 77 11.28 -3.61 -3.11
N ALA A 78 10.39 -4.54 -3.49
CA ALA A 78 9.92 -5.62 -2.62
C ALA A 78 11.00 -6.65 -2.25
N LYS A 79 12.18 -6.61 -2.86
CA LYS A 79 13.33 -7.45 -2.45
C LYS A 79 13.99 -6.98 -1.17
N HIS A 80 13.72 -5.76 -0.74
CA HIS A 80 14.30 -5.22 0.50
C HIS A 80 13.65 -5.90 1.71
N GLU A 81 14.48 -6.33 2.68
CA GLU A 81 14.02 -7.07 3.87
C GLU A 81 13.00 -6.34 4.74
N LYS A 82 12.95 -5.00 4.65
CA LYS A 82 11.97 -4.16 5.35
C LYS A 82 10.62 -4.07 4.64
N VAL A 83 10.48 -4.58 3.43
CA VAL A 83 9.20 -4.61 2.71
C VAL A 83 8.41 -5.86 3.14
N VAL A 84 7.24 -5.63 3.74
CA VAL A 84 6.42 -6.69 4.33
C VAL A 84 5.05 -6.86 3.69
N ALA A 85 4.67 -5.99 2.76
CA ALA A 85 3.38 -6.05 2.07
C ALA A 85 3.42 -5.35 0.71
N ILE A 86 2.47 -5.69 -0.17
CA ILE A 86 2.11 -4.88 -1.33
C ILE A 86 0.96 -3.97 -0.91
N GLY A 87 1.17 -2.66 -0.96
CA GLY A 87 0.21 -1.66 -0.49
C GLY A 87 0.82 -0.24 -0.43
N GLU A 88 -0.01 0.78 -0.42
CA GLU A 88 -1.46 0.74 -0.39
C GLU A 88 -2.01 0.59 -1.82
N ILE A 89 -2.90 -0.37 -2.02
CA ILE A 89 -3.49 -0.69 -3.32
C ILE A 89 -5.02 -0.82 -3.18
N GLY A 90 -5.78 -0.68 -4.25
CA GLY A 90 -7.21 -0.87 -4.15
C GLY A 90 -8.03 0.00 -5.08
N LEU A 91 -9.21 0.44 -4.61
CA LEU A 91 -10.16 1.23 -5.38
C LEU A 91 -10.66 2.44 -4.57
N ASP A 92 -10.76 3.59 -5.25
CA ASP A 92 -11.36 4.82 -4.72
C ASP A 92 -12.31 5.42 -5.77
N TYR A 93 -13.61 5.34 -5.48
CA TYR A 93 -14.65 5.90 -6.36
C TYR A 93 -15.26 7.18 -5.80
N TYR A 94 -14.70 7.68 -4.71
CA TYR A 94 -15.24 8.87 -4.05
C TYR A 94 -14.90 10.16 -4.80
N TRP A 95 -13.65 10.32 -5.25
CA TRP A 95 -13.20 11.53 -5.90
C TRP A 95 -13.45 11.48 -7.41
N ALA A 96 -14.10 12.51 -7.94
CA ALA A 96 -14.46 12.57 -9.36
C ALA A 96 -13.25 12.72 -10.30
N GLU A 97 -12.14 13.24 -9.79
CA GLU A 97 -10.86 13.44 -10.48
C GLU A 97 -10.01 12.18 -10.57
N ASN A 98 -10.35 11.13 -9.81
CA ASN A 98 -9.62 9.88 -9.83
C ASN A 98 -9.66 9.21 -11.22
N PRO A 99 -8.66 8.38 -11.55
CA PRO A 99 -8.66 7.59 -12.77
C PRO A 99 -9.95 6.77 -12.94
N PRO A 100 -10.37 6.46 -14.20
CA PRO A 100 -11.57 5.68 -14.46
C PRO A 100 -11.60 4.36 -13.66
N LYS A 101 -12.79 3.95 -13.21
CA LYS A 101 -12.99 2.76 -12.37
C LYS A 101 -12.37 1.51 -12.97
N GLU A 102 -12.60 1.27 -14.25
CA GLU A 102 -12.07 0.12 -14.97
C GLU A 102 -10.55 0.09 -14.96
N PHE A 103 -9.92 1.27 -15.11
CA PHE A 103 -8.47 1.38 -15.06
C PHE A 103 -7.91 1.13 -13.65
N GLN A 104 -8.54 1.70 -12.62
CA GLN A 104 -8.18 1.39 -11.22
C GLN A 104 -8.26 -0.12 -10.96
N GLN A 105 -9.32 -0.80 -11.44
CA GLN A 105 -9.51 -2.24 -11.28
C GLN A 105 -8.40 -3.06 -11.98
N GLU A 106 -7.95 -2.63 -13.18
CA GLU A 106 -6.83 -3.26 -13.89
C GLU A 106 -5.53 -3.15 -13.09
N VAL A 107 -5.21 -1.95 -12.60
CA VAL A 107 -4.01 -1.68 -11.81
C VAL A 107 -4.06 -2.44 -10.48
N PHE A 108 -5.22 -2.49 -9.83
CA PHE A 108 -5.43 -3.27 -8.62
C PHE A 108 -5.14 -4.77 -8.85
N ARG A 109 -5.72 -5.38 -9.89
CA ARG A 109 -5.45 -6.79 -10.23
C ARG A 109 -3.97 -7.04 -10.55
N ALA A 110 -3.29 -6.11 -11.22
CA ALA A 110 -1.87 -6.25 -11.52
C ALA A 110 -1.04 -6.35 -10.23
N GLN A 111 -1.35 -5.53 -9.24
CA GLN A 111 -0.66 -5.52 -7.95
C GLN A 111 -1.03 -6.72 -7.06
N LEU A 112 -2.27 -7.21 -7.13
CA LEU A 112 -2.66 -8.46 -6.46
C LEU A 112 -1.90 -9.67 -7.01
N ARG A 113 -1.68 -9.73 -8.34
CA ARG A 113 -0.83 -10.76 -8.95
C ARG A 113 0.61 -10.68 -8.46
N LEU A 114 1.17 -9.45 -8.36
CA LEU A 114 2.50 -9.25 -7.81
C LEU A 114 2.61 -9.73 -6.36
N ALA A 115 1.61 -9.44 -5.53
CA ALA A 115 1.57 -9.89 -4.14
C ALA A 115 1.59 -11.42 -4.03
N LEU A 116 0.81 -12.12 -4.86
CA LEU A 116 0.82 -13.58 -4.91
C LEU A 116 2.15 -14.14 -5.43
N GLU A 117 2.74 -13.53 -6.47
CA GLU A 117 4.05 -13.90 -7.01
C GLU A 117 5.14 -13.86 -5.94
N LEU A 118 5.09 -12.84 -5.07
CA LEU A 118 6.08 -12.59 -4.02
C LEU A 118 5.73 -13.25 -2.67
N ASP A 119 4.57 -13.89 -2.56
CA ASP A 119 3.99 -14.40 -1.30
C ASP A 119 3.90 -13.33 -0.20
N LEU A 120 3.63 -12.09 -0.59
CA LEU A 120 3.45 -10.97 0.34
C LEU A 120 1.95 -10.72 0.60
N PRO A 121 1.58 -10.32 1.82
CA PRO A 121 0.23 -9.84 2.11
C PRO A 121 -0.01 -8.48 1.45
N VAL A 122 -1.29 -8.05 1.44
CA VAL A 122 -1.69 -6.75 0.88
C VAL A 122 -2.31 -5.84 1.93
N ILE A 123 -2.16 -4.52 1.72
CA ILE A 123 -2.89 -3.47 2.42
C ILE A 123 -3.82 -2.83 1.40
N ILE A 124 -5.15 -2.97 1.62
CA ILE A 124 -6.18 -2.60 0.66
C ILE A 124 -6.90 -1.33 1.10
N HIS A 125 -6.88 -0.33 0.22
CA HIS A 125 -7.72 0.84 0.25
C HIS A 125 -9.07 0.53 -0.42
N ASP A 126 -10.17 0.94 0.22
CA ASP A 126 -11.51 0.73 -0.30
C ASP A 126 -12.43 1.89 0.10
N ARG A 127 -12.69 2.79 -0.85
CA ARG A 127 -13.58 3.93 -0.62
C ARG A 127 -14.64 4.03 -1.69
N GLU A 128 -15.93 3.93 -1.27
CA GLU A 128 -17.11 3.93 -2.17
C GLU A 128 -17.03 2.86 -3.29
N ALA A 129 -16.27 1.76 -3.06
CA ALA A 129 -15.98 0.73 -4.05
C ALA A 129 -16.17 -0.71 -3.51
N HIS A 130 -16.78 -0.89 -2.33
CA HIS A 130 -16.82 -2.16 -1.59
C HIS A 130 -17.21 -3.38 -2.42
N GLY A 131 -18.23 -3.24 -3.30
CA GLY A 131 -18.70 -4.34 -4.14
C GLY A 131 -17.64 -4.83 -5.13
N ASP A 132 -17.01 -3.91 -5.84
CA ASP A 132 -15.99 -4.21 -6.84
C ASP A 132 -14.69 -4.68 -6.19
N THR A 133 -14.28 -4.02 -5.08
CA THR A 133 -13.10 -4.42 -4.32
C THR A 133 -13.23 -5.86 -3.83
N LEU A 134 -14.38 -6.21 -3.23
CA LEU A 134 -14.62 -7.57 -2.75
C LEU A 134 -14.72 -8.59 -3.90
N ALA A 135 -15.34 -8.20 -5.02
CA ALA A 135 -15.44 -9.06 -6.20
C ALA A 135 -14.04 -9.39 -6.75
N ILE A 136 -13.16 -8.38 -6.86
CA ILE A 136 -11.79 -8.58 -7.33
C ILE A 136 -10.97 -9.41 -6.35
N VAL A 137 -11.04 -9.13 -5.05
CA VAL A 137 -10.28 -9.93 -4.05
C VAL A 137 -10.68 -11.40 -4.09
N LYS A 138 -11.95 -11.73 -4.36
CA LYS A 138 -12.41 -13.12 -4.52
C LYS A 138 -11.82 -13.84 -5.74
N GLU A 139 -11.30 -13.14 -6.73
CA GLU A 139 -10.55 -13.73 -7.85
C GLU A 139 -9.20 -14.31 -7.39
N PHE A 140 -8.74 -13.97 -6.17
CA PHE A 140 -7.43 -14.31 -5.60
C PHE A 140 -7.57 -15.06 -4.26
N PRO A 141 -8.08 -16.31 -4.24
CA PRO A 141 -8.48 -17.00 -3.00
C PRO A 141 -7.34 -17.29 -2.01
N ASN A 142 -6.08 -17.22 -2.46
CA ASN A 142 -4.91 -17.45 -1.60
C ASN A 142 -4.27 -16.15 -1.10
N LEU A 143 -4.88 -15.01 -1.40
CA LEU A 143 -4.37 -13.71 -0.97
C LEU A 143 -4.54 -13.55 0.55
N ARG A 144 -3.53 -12.99 1.19
CA ARG A 144 -3.56 -12.57 2.60
C ARG A 144 -3.49 -11.05 2.67
N GLY A 145 -4.14 -10.44 3.64
CA GLY A 145 -4.03 -9.00 3.80
C GLY A 145 -5.05 -8.39 4.73
N VAL A 146 -5.07 -7.07 4.73
CA VAL A 146 -5.98 -6.27 5.53
C VAL A 146 -6.67 -5.23 4.66
N PHE A 147 -7.92 -4.93 4.96
CA PHE A 147 -8.59 -3.73 4.49
C PHE A 147 -8.27 -2.60 5.47
N HIS A 148 -7.63 -1.56 4.99
CA HIS A 148 -7.35 -0.37 5.78
C HIS A 148 -8.62 0.47 5.94
N CYS A 149 -8.87 1.00 7.15
CA CYS A 149 -10.00 1.88 7.45
C CYS A 149 -11.35 1.42 6.86
N TYR A 150 -11.62 0.13 6.85
CA TYR A 150 -12.83 -0.41 6.22
C TYR A 150 -14.11 0.12 6.85
N SER A 151 -14.96 0.74 6.05
CA SER A 151 -16.24 1.33 6.47
C SER A 151 -17.47 0.58 5.95
N GLY A 152 -17.29 -0.54 5.27
CA GLY A 152 -18.36 -1.39 4.77
C GLY A 152 -19.00 -2.28 5.84
N SER A 153 -20.01 -3.05 5.43
CA SER A 153 -20.60 -4.09 6.29
C SER A 153 -19.76 -5.36 6.30
N VAL A 154 -19.80 -6.08 7.40
CA VAL A 154 -19.28 -7.45 7.54
C VAL A 154 -20.30 -8.47 7.08
#